data_a80b4d089eb6990d0f8d8de8f75ab80c
#
_entry.id   a80b4d089eb6990d0f8d8de8f75ab80c
#
_cell.length_a   1.000
_cell.length_b   1.000
_cell.length_c   1.000
_cell.angle_alpha   90.00
_cell.angle_beta   90.00
_cell.angle_gamma   90.00
#
_symmetry.space_group_name_H-M   'P 1'
#
loop_
_entity.id
_entity.type
_entity.pdbx_description
1 polymer ?
#
loop_
_entity_poly.entity_id
_entity_poly.type
_entity_poly.pdbx_seq_one_letter_code
_entity_poly.pdbx_strand_id
1 'polypeptide(L)'
;MGLDNFIETAMKSVLKNPIVSVLREINFSSILKQSNFIKREVGVKPYIIMLQFLYMFIINKKISTFMKQSSDSFKKDVYYRLLKDKRYNWRKLLLFASVKLINKLSPLQNLTDTKVLIIDDTVEIKRGKYIQGSCKNLWSNKEHRAVNGLNIVSLNYSDSHTDMMLDFSVNYNKNQIVDFQDINVHHLSNAYKRRIEGNSGKNIQAINMLSRALDSGIYADYLLVDSWYAKPNFINEVKQKGIDVITRVAISNKIWQFADKCKTLESLYVQANKTKASKLGNYNSIKYSYVSTTATHKTVGRVKIVFIKTKENLIPILSTNTILSDIEIINTYKKRWNIEQGYKDLREYFQFGKEENRIFEALIARITLSFLAYNLTSYINRINNEPQTLGNLFRDLECQLETLAISMEIFLKILENLLQSQQLVKRNKDLEQIIYMLRVYTKKQLGLMCESWVI
;
A
#
# COMPACT_ATOMS: atom_id res chain seq x y z
N MET A 1 -29.13 -34.06 5.17
CA MET A 1 -27.89 -33.37 5.60
C MET A 1 -28.26 -32.59 6.85
N GLY A 2 -27.76 -33.00 8.03
CA GLY A 2 -28.22 -32.43 9.30
C GLY A 2 -27.74 -30.98 9.47
N LEU A 3 -28.47 -30.21 10.26
CA LEU A 3 -28.20 -28.79 10.57
C LEU A 3 -26.75 -28.61 11.08
N ASP A 4 -26.25 -29.58 11.87
CA ASP A 4 -24.89 -29.61 12.38
C ASP A 4 -23.83 -29.67 11.27
N ASN A 5 -24.03 -30.48 10.24
CA ASN A 5 -23.13 -30.56 9.09
C ASN A 5 -23.11 -29.27 8.26
N PHE A 6 -24.25 -28.56 8.17
CA PHE A 6 -24.33 -27.29 7.48
C PHE A 6 -23.61 -26.18 8.27
N ILE A 7 -23.83 -26.13 9.60
CA ILE A 7 -23.16 -25.18 10.52
C ILE A 7 -21.65 -25.42 10.51
N GLU A 8 -21.20 -26.68 10.60
CA GLU A 8 -19.79 -27.04 10.57
C GLU A 8 -19.15 -26.69 9.22
N THR A 9 -19.87 -26.89 8.12
CA THR A 9 -19.40 -26.55 6.77
C THR A 9 -19.31 -25.04 6.58
N ALA A 10 -20.30 -24.26 7.02
CA ALA A 10 -20.27 -22.81 7.02
C ALA A 10 -19.15 -22.26 7.88
N MET A 11 -18.95 -22.80 9.08
CA MET A 11 -17.84 -22.43 9.96
C MET A 11 -16.48 -22.75 9.35
N LYS A 12 -16.32 -23.93 8.74
CA LYS A 12 -15.09 -24.32 8.04
C LYS A 12 -14.82 -23.38 6.85
N SER A 13 -15.84 -22.92 6.13
CA SER A 13 -15.67 -21.98 5.03
C SER A 13 -15.22 -20.59 5.51
N VAL A 14 -15.77 -20.08 6.60
CA VAL A 14 -15.33 -18.82 7.22
C VAL A 14 -13.88 -18.91 7.70
N LEU A 15 -13.53 -20.02 8.37
CA LEU A 15 -12.19 -20.26 8.88
C LEU A 15 -11.16 -20.48 7.76
N LYS A 16 -11.60 -20.95 6.60
CA LYS A 16 -10.77 -21.13 5.40
C LYS A 16 -10.67 -19.87 4.53
N ASN A 17 -11.38 -18.78 4.86
CA ASN A 17 -11.23 -17.55 4.11
C ASN A 17 -9.78 -17.06 4.13
N PRO A 18 -9.13 -16.85 2.97
CA PRO A 18 -7.70 -16.53 2.90
C PRO A 18 -7.34 -15.27 3.69
N ILE A 19 -8.21 -14.26 3.68
CA ILE A 19 -7.97 -12.99 4.37
C ILE A 19 -7.97 -13.19 5.88
N VAL A 20 -8.93 -13.94 6.41
CA VAL A 20 -9.01 -14.26 7.85
C VAL A 20 -7.79 -15.05 8.27
N SER A 21 -7.39 -16.05 7.48
CA SER A 21 -6.20 -16.85 7.73
C SER A 21 -4.95 -15.97 7.83
N VAL A 22 -4.73 -15.11 6.85
CA VAL A 22 -3.56 -14.20 6.80
C VAL A 22 -3.56 -13.23 7.98
N LEU A 23 -4.70 -12.61 8.30
CA LEU A 23 -4.79 -11.69 9.43
C LEU A 23 -4.46 -12.39 10.77
N ARG A 24 -4.84 -13.65 10.96
CA ARG A 24 -4.42 -14.48 12.11
C ARG A 24 -2.92 -14.71 12.06
N GLU A 25 -2.41 -15.16 10.95
CA GLU A 25 -1.02 -15.53 10.76
C GLU A 25 -0.05 -14.39 11.09
N ILE A 26 -0.41 -13.14 10.77
CA ILE A 26 0.37 -11.95 11.13
C ILE A 26 0.08 -11.42 12.54
N ASN A 27 -0.84 -12.04 13.29
CA ASN A 27 -1.31 -11.55 14.59
C ASN A 27 -1.78 -10.07 14.51
N PHE A 28 -2.76 -9.83 13.62
CA PHE A 28 -3.24 -8.48 13.34
C PHE A 28 -3.77 -7.72 14.56
N SER A 29 -4.35 -8.43 15.54
CA SER A 29 -4.81 -7.84 16.80
C SER A 29 -3.65 -7.21 17.60
N SER A 30 -2.50 -7.86 17.63
CA SER A 30 -1.28 -7.32 18.25
C SER A 30 -0.78 -6.06 17.51
N ILE A 31 -0.81 -6.08 16.17
CA ILE A 31 -0.42 -4.93 15.34
C ILE A 31 -1.34 -3.73 15.62
N LEU A 32 -2.65 -3.94 15.70
CA LEU A 32 -3.62 -2.89 16.06
C LEU A 32 -3.32 -2.30 17.43
N LYS A 33 -3.07 -3.14 18.44
CA LYS A 33 -2.74 -2.73 19.79
C LYS A 33 -1.47 -1.89 19.83
N GLN A 34 -0.41 -2.32 19.14
CA GLN A 34 0.86 -1.60 19.03
C GLN A 34 0.72 -0.28 18.25
N SER A 35 -0.30 -0.16 17.41
CA SER A 35 -0.60 1.04 16.62
C SER A 35 -1.60 1.98 17.28
N ASN A 36 -1.77 1.85 18.60
CA ASN A 36 -2.66 2.65 19.45
C ASN A 36 -4.17 2.49 19.18
N PHE A 37 -4.57 1.40 18.51
CA PHE A 37 -5.99 1.05 18.42
C PHE A 37 -6.43 0.39 19.72
N ILE A 38 -6.59 1.23 20.74
CA ILE A 38 -6.80 0.80 22.13
C ILE A 38 -8.19 0.17 22.28
N LYS A 39 -8.26 -0.89 23.07
CA LYS A 39 -9.51 -1.53 23.46
C LYS A 39 -10.37 -0.51 24.21
N ARG A 40 -11.63 -0.32 23.77
CA ARG A 40 -12.60 0.50 24.48
C ARG A 40 -13.36 -0.38 25.47
N GLU A 41 -13.56 0.11 26.67
CA GLU A 41 -14.37 -0.59 27.68
C GLU A 41 -15.86 -0.54 27.30
N VAL A 42 -16.30 0.61 26.79
CA VAL A 42 -17.67 0.86 26.37
C VAL A 42 -17.74 1.18 24.87
N GLY A 43 -18.74 0.61 24.19
CA GLY A 43 -19.00 0.82 22.77
C GLY A 43 -18.28 -0.19 21.85
N VAL A 44 -18.33 0.08 20.54
CA VAL A 44 -17.79 -0.83 19.53
C VAL A 44 -16.26 -0.84 19.57
N LYS A 45 -15.68 -2.02 19.66
CA LYS A 45 -14.23 -2.20 19.70
C LYS A 45 -13.62 -1.79 18.35
N PRO A 46 -12.49 -1.03 18.33
CA PRO A 46 -11.87 -0.55 17.08
C PRO A 46 -11.54 -1.66 16.09
N TYR A 47 -11.11 -2.83 16.57
CA TYR A 47 -10.75 -3.93 15.68
C TYR A 47 -11.92 -4.46 14.86
N ILE A 48 -13.16 -4.46 15.42
CA ILE A 48 -14.36 -4.88 14.69
C ILE A 48 -14.61 -3.95 13.52
N ILE A 49 -14.53 -2.64 13.77
CA ILE A 49 -14.70 -1.62 12.74
C ILE A 49 -13.61 -1.74 11.67
N MET A 50 -12.37 -2.04 12.08
CA MET A 50 -11.24 -2.26 11.16
C MET A 50 -11.47 -3.45 10.23
N LEU A 51 -11.99 -4.56 10.75
CA LEU A 51 -12.30 -5.73 9.92
C LEU A 51 -13.41 -5.43 8.92
N GLN A 52 -14.45 -4.71 9.34
CA GLN A 52 -15.49 -4.25 8.43
C GLN A 52 -14.96 -3.29 7.36
N PHE A 53 -14.00 -2.43 7.70
CA PHE A 53 -13.31 -1.61 6.71
C PHE A 53 -12.52 -2.44 5.72
N LEU A 54 -11.70 -3.40 6.18
CA LEU A 54 -10.95 -4.27 5.29
C LEU A 54 -11.89 -5.05 4.35
N TYR A 55 -12.99 -5.57 4.89
CA TYR A 55 -14.03 -6.19 4.10
C TYR A 55 -14.56 -5.23 3.02
N MET A 56 -15.00 -4.02 3.40
CA MET A 56 -15.49 -3.01 2.45
C MET A 56 -14.48 -2.64 1.36
N PHE A 57 -13.18 -2.58 1.69
CA PHE A 57 -12.14 -2.26 0.71
C PHE A 57 -11.91 -3.42 -0.26
N ILE A 58 -11.97 -4.66 0.21
CA ILE A 58 -11.79 -5.85 -0.62
C ILE A 58 -12.99 -6.11 -1.52
N ILE A 59 -14.23 -5.82 -1.07
CA ILE A 59 -15.42 -5.91 -1.92
C ILE A 59 -15.74 -4.59 -2.65
N ASN A 60 -14.82 -3.65 -2.65
CA ASN A 60 -14.94 -2.33 -3.29
C ASN A 60 -16.24 -1.57 -2.96
N LYS A 61 -16.80 -1.73 -1.75
CA LYS A 61 -18.05 -1.07 -1.32
C LYS A 61 -17.79 0.15 -0.46
N LYS A 62 -18.55 1.22 -0.71
CA LYS A 62 -18.56 2.41 0.14
C LYS A 62 -19.28 2.14 1.45
N ILE A 63 -18.93 2.90 2.52
CA ILE A 63 -19.60 2.83 3.83
C ILE A 63 -21.13 2.92 3.69
N SER A 64 -21.64 3.85 2.89
CA SER A 64 -23.08 4.04 2.68
C SER A 64 -23.75 2.85 2.03
N THR A 65 -23.09 2.19 1.09
CA THR A 65 -23.60 0.99 0.42
C THR A 65 -23.57 -0.20 1.37
N PHE A 66 -22.46 -0.38 2.07
CA PHE A 66 -22.32 -1.44 3.08
C PHE A 66 -23.41 -1.34 4.17
N MET A 67 -23.66 -0.13 4.69
CA MET A 67 -24.70 0.08 5.71
C MET A 67 -26.13 -0.23 5.24
N LYS A 68 -26.40 -0.07 3.95
CA LYS A 68 -27.72 -0.40 3.38
C LYS A 68 -27.91 -1.90 3.17
N GLN A 69 -26.83 -2.62 2.92
CA GLN A 69 -26.85 -4.03 2.55
C GLN A 69 -26.57 -4.98 3.71
N SER A 70 -25.96 -4.51 4.78
CA SER A 70 -25.57 -5.33 5.93
C SER A 70 -26.45 -5.04 7.13
N SER A 71 -27.13 -6.08 7.66
CA SER A 71 -27.87 -6.01 8.93
C SER A 71 -26.96 -5.77 10.14
N ASP A 72 -25.68 -6.09 10.03
CA ASP A 72 -24.69 -5.99 11.10
C ASP A 72 -23.86 -4.70 11.04
N SER A 73 -24.26 -3.75 10.20
CA SER A 73 -23.59 -2.46 10.13
C SER A 73 -23.88 -1.61 11.38
N PHE A 74 -22.85 -0.90 11.83
CA PHE A 74 -23.01 0.10 12.87
C PHE A 74 -23.58 1.40 12.31
N LYS A 75 -24.04 2.30 13.20
CA LYS A 75 -24.40 3.64 12.78
C LYS A 75 -23.21 4.35 12.11
N LYS A 76 -23.49 5.15 11.09
CA LYS A 76 -22.52 5.88 10.27
C LYS A 76 -21.42 6.58 11.08
N ASP A 77 -21.79 7.19 12.19
CA ASP A 77 -20.86 7.92 13.06
C ASP A 77 -19.77 7.04 13.68
N VAL A 78 -20.02 5.74 13.86
CA VAL A 78 -19.02 4.81 14.42
C VAL A 78 -17.83 4.69 13.49
N TYR A 79 -18.10 4.53 12.18
CA TYR A 79 -17.05 4.46 11.16
C TYR A 79 -16.27 5.76 11.03
N TYR A 80 -16.99 6.89 10.93
CA TYR A 80 -16.34 8.19 10.76
C TYR A 80 -15.56 8.64 12.00
N ARG A 81 -16.02 8.30 13.22
CA ARG A 81 -15.25 8.57 14.45
C ARG A 81 -13.93 7.81 14.47
N LEU A 82 -13.89 6.55 14.02
CA LEU A 82 -12.65 5.81 13.95
C LEU A 82 -11.70 6.44 12.94
N LEU A 83 -12.17 6.78 11.74
CA LEU A 83 -11.33 7.39 10.69
C LEU A 83 -10.75 8.75 11.10
N LYS A 84 -11.46 9.52 11.92
CA LYS A 84 -11.07 10.88 12.36
C LYS A 84 -10.23 10.89 13.64
N ASP A 85 -10.03 9.75 14.27
CA ASP A 85 -9.36 9.68 15.58
C ASP A 85 -7.86 10.00 15.43
N LYS A 86 -7.42 11.09 16.08
CA LYS A 86 -6.07 11.64 16.02
C LYS A 86 -5.03 10.79 16.77
N ARG A 87 -5.48 9.87 17.63
CA ARG A 87 -4.62 9.02 18.47
C ARG A 87 -4.05 7.82 17.72
N TYR A 88 -4.77 7.30 16.72
CA TYR A 88 -4.37 6.09 16.00
C TYR A 88 -3.15 6.32 15.12
N ASN A 89 -2.21 5.38 15.19
CA ASN A 89 -0.99 5.43 14.39
C ASN A 89 -1.16 4.59 13.11
N TRP A 90 -1.85 5.16 12.12
CA TRP A 90 -2.10 4.55 10.82
C TRP A 90 -0.81 4.15 10.09
N ARG A 91 0.26 4.94 10.24
CA ARG A 91 1.58 4.62 9.65
C ARG A 91 2.16 3.36 10.25
N LYS A 92 2.18 3.27 11.58
CA LYS A 92 2.70 2.10 12.30
C LYS A 92 1.89 0.85 11.97
N LEU A 93 0.56 0.98 11.82
CA LEU A 93 -0.33 -0.10 11.40
C LEU A 93 0.09 -0.66 10.04
N LEU A 94 0.23 0.21 9.02
CA LEU A 94 0.61 -0.23 7.68
C LEU A 94 2.00 -0.87 7.68
N LEU A 95 2.98 -0.19 8.24
CA LEU A 95 4.38 -0.64 8.24
C LEU A 95 4.53 -1.98 8.98
N PHE A 96 3.95 -2.14 10.16
CA PHE A 96 4.05 -3.38 10.93
C PHE A 96 3.33 -4.55 10.26
N ALA A 97 2.15 -4.32 9.66
CA ALA A 97 1.48 -5.34 8.88
C ALA A 97 2.35 -5.76 7.68
N SER A 98 2.91 -4.81 6.95
CA SER A 98 3.79 -5.09 5.80
C SER A 98 5.05 -5.86 6.21
N VAL A 99 5.71 -5.47 7.31
CA VAL A 99 6.88 -6.19 7.85
C VAL A 99 6.53 -7.65 8.15
N LYS A 100 5.39 -7.89 8.81
CA LYS A 100 4.96 -9.25 9.12
C LYS A 100 4.67 -10.07 7.86
N LEU A 101 4.02 -9.48 6.86
CA LEU A 101 3.76 -10.13 5.58
C LEU A 101 5.08 -10.45 4.83
N ILE A 102 6.01 -9.48 4.73
CA ILE A 102 7.32 -9.68 4.09
C ILE A 102 8.12 -10.79 4.78
N ASN A 103 8.14 -10.80 6.12
CA ASN A 103 8.84 -11.85 6.87
C ASN A 103 8.25 -13.24 6.62
N LYS A 104 6.94 -13.34 6.40
CA LYS A 104 6.27 -14.59 6.02
C LYS A 104 6.56 -15.02 4.58
N LEU A 105 6.92 -14.09 3.70
CA LEU A 105 7.36 -14.39 2.33
C LEU A 105 8.81 -14.89 2.27
N SER A 106 9.62 -14.64 3.31
CA SER A 106 11.05 -14.99 3.32
C SER A 106 11.35 -16.44 2.89
N PRO A 107 10.59 -17.48 3.31
CA PRO A 107 10.82 -18.86 2.84
C PRO A 107 10.51 -19.10 1.37
N LEU A 108 9.74 -18.20 0.72
CA LEU A 108 9.34 -18.30 -0.68
C LEU A 108 10.25 -17.48 -1.62
N GLN A 109 11.21 -16.76 -1.06
CA GLN A 109 12.14 -15.92 -1.82
C GLN A 109 13.40 -16.72 -2.18
N ASN A 110 13.84 -16.62 -3.43
CA ASN A 110 15.13 -17.18 -3.85
C ASN A 110 16.27 -16.23 -3.43
N LEU A 111 17.45 -16.78 -3.19
CA LEU A 111 18.65 -15.99 -2.90
C LEU A 111 19.06 -15.05 -4.05
N THR A 112 18.65 -15.39 -5.27
CA THR A 112 18.92 -14.61 -6.48
C THR A 112 17.87 -13.51 -6.74
N ASP A 113 16.77 -13.48 -5.98
CA ASP A 113 15.73 -12.48 -6.18
C ASP A 113 16.21 -11.12 -5.68
N THR A 114 16.36 -10.17 -6.58
CA THR A 114 16.73 -8.79 -6.25
C THR A 114 15.57 -8.09 -5.55
N LYS A 115 15.77 -7.68 -4.32
CA LYS A 115 14.81 -6.93 -3.51
C LYS A 115 15.05 -5.44 -3.69
N VAL A 116 13.99 -4.70 -3.95
CA VAL A 116 14.09 -3.25 -4.16
C VAL A 116 13.08 -2.48 -3.32
N LEU A 117 13.49 -1.31 -2.87
CA LEU A 117 12.59 -0.27 -2.40
C LEU A 117 12.38 0.72 -3.53
N ILE A 118 11.16 1.20 -3.69
CA ILE A 118 10.79 2.12 -4.78
C ILE A 118 10.10 3.32 -4.16
N ILE A 119 10.57 4.53 -4.48
CA ILE A 119 9.90 5.78 -4.09
C ILE A 119 9.40 6.46 -5.35
N ASP A 120 8.14 6.81 -5.31
CA ASP A 120 7.50 7.62 -6.35
C ASP A 120 6.35 8.44 -5.74
N ASP A 121 5.83 9.39 -6.50
CA ASP A 121 4.66 10.16 -6.08
C ASP A 121 3.54 10.13 -7.11
N THR A 122 2.33 10.27 -6.60
CA THR A 122 1.12 10.28 -7.41
C THR A 122 0.19 11.40 -7.00
N VAL A 123 -0.57 11.92 -7.95
CA VAL A 123 -1.60 12.95 -7.71
C VAL A 123 -2.97 12.31 -7.73
N GLU A 124 -3.70 12.44 -6.60
CA GLU A 124 -5.10 12.07 -6.50
C GLU A 124 -5.99 13.31 -6.59
N ILE A 125 -6.70 13.42 -7.72
CA ILE A 125 -7.52 14.60 -8.04
C ILE A 125 -8.67 14.74 -7.03
N LYS A 126 -8.84 15.92 -6.49
CA LYS A 126 -9.93 16.27 -5.57
C LYS A 126 -10.66 17.50 -6.05
N ARG A 127 -11.97 17.37 -6.20
CA ARG A 127 -12.84 18.46 -6.70
C ARG A 127 -13.45 19.30 -5.57
N GLY A 128 -13.34 18.85 -4.33
CA GLY A 128 -13.92 19.54 -3.17
C GLY A 128 -13.11 20.78 -2.76
N LYS A 129 -13.80 21.87 -2.40
CA LYS A 129 -13.20 23.15 -2.07
C LYS A 129 -12.43 23.17 -0.73
N TYR A 130 -12.82 22.33 0.23
CA TYR A 130 -12.31 22.36 1.61
C TYR A 130 -11.69 21.03 2.03
N ILE A 131 -10.88 20.41 1.17
CA ILE A 131 -10.21 19.14 1.47
C ILE A 131 -8.85 19.43 2.08
N GLN A 132 -8.67 19.07 3.34
CA GLN A 132 -7.42 19.29 4.08
C GLN A 132 -6.26 18.52 3.45
N GLY A 133 -5.11 19.17 3.31
CA GLY A 133 -3.92 18.60 2.66
C GLY A 133 -3.98 18.60 1.12
N SER A 134 -5.06 19.09 0.53
CA SER A 134 -5.16 19.28 -0.91
C SER A 134 -4.33 20.49 -1.36
N CYS A 135 -3.60 20.34 -2.44
CA CYS A 135 -2.83 21.39 -3.10
C CYS A 135 -3.52 21.84 -4.39
N LYS A 136 -3.33 23.10 -4.74
CA LYS A 136 -3.75 23.67 -6.02
C LYS A 136 -2.63 23.53 -7.05
N ASN A 137 -3.02 23.50 -8.33
CA ASN A 137 -2.10 23.56 -9.46
C ASN A 137 -1.03 22.45 -9.47
N LEU A 138 -1.39 21.23 -9.03
CA LEU A 138 -0.56 20.07 -9.21
C LEU A 138 -0.60 19.59 -10.66
N TRP A 139 0.56 19.30 -11.25
CA TRP A 139 0.58 18.74 -12.60
C TRP A 139 0.11 17.28 -12.58
N SER A 140 -0.89 16.96 -13.38
CA SER A 140 -1.39 15.61 -13.58
C SER A 140 -0.90 15.07 -14.92
N ASN A 141 -0.01 14.08 -14.87
CA ASN A 141 0.46 13.39 -16.09
C ASN A 141 -0.68 12.63 -16.80
N LYS A 142 -1.72 12.22 -16.06
CA LYS A 142 -2.87 11.53 -16.63
C LYS A 142 -3.80 12.44 -17.42
N GLU A 143 -4.01 13.67 -16.91
CA GLU A 143 -4.93 14.62 -17.52
C GLU A 143 -4.21 15.71 -18.34
N HIS A 144 -2.86 15.67 -18.37
CA HIS A 144 -2.00 16.64 -19.06
C HIS A 144 -2.35 18.12 -18.76
N ARG A 145 -2.74 18.38 -17.50
CA ARG A 145 -3.10 19.73 -17.01
C ARG A 145 -2.85 19.89 -15.51
N ALA A 146 -2.86 21.14 -15.07
CA ALA A 146 -2.85 21.45 -13.63
C ALA A 146 -4.22 21.11 -13.00
N VAL A 147 -4.18 20.43 -11.85
CA VAL A 147 -5.35 19.97 -11.10
C VAL A 147 -5.22 20.29 -9.61
N ASN A 148 -6.35 20.29 -8.92
CA ASN A 148 -6.35 20.31 -7.45
C ASN A 148 -6.42 18.88 -6.91
N GLY A 149 -5.65 18.57 -5.87
CA GLY A 149 -5.65 17.22 -5.34
C GLY A 149 -4.64 16.98 -4.21
N LEU A 150 -4.51 15.73 -3.86
CA LEU A 150 -3.51 15.26 -2.90
C LEU A 150 -2.28 14.79 -3.67
N ASN A 151 -1.10 15.28 -3.29
CA ASN A 151 0.16 14.76 -3.78
C ASN A 151 0.69 13.74 -2.76
N ILE A 152 0.71 12.47 -3.13
CA ILE A 152 1.03 11.37 -2.24
C ILE A 152 2.39 10.80 -2.65
N VAL A 153 3.38 10.94 -1.78
CA VAL A 153 4.69 10.29 -1.89
C VAL A 153 4.60 8.94 -1.20
N SER A 154 5.00 7.86 -1.84
CA SER A 154 4.91 6.51 -1.29
C SER A 154 6.22 5.76 -1.39
N LEU A 155 6.42 4.83 -0.46
CA LEU A 155 7.48 3.84 -0.44
C LEU A 155 6.88 2.46 -0.68
N ASN A 156 7.35 1.76 -1.69
CA ASN A 156 6.97 0.39 -2.04
C ASN A 156 8.16 -0.56 -1.88
N TYR A 157 7.88 -1.81 -1.52
CA TYR A 157 8.82 -2.93 -1.55
C TYR A 157 8.45 -3.87 -2.70
N SER A 158 9.46 -4.38 -3.41
CA SER A 158 9.26 -5.42 -4.43
C SER A 158 10.39 -6.45 -4.35
N ASP A 159 10.02 -7.73 -4.39
CA ASP A 159 10.95 -8.87 -4.51
C ASP A 159 10.90 -9.53 -5.90
N SER A 160 10.40 -8.83 -6.91
CA SER A 160 10.15 -9.31 -8.28
C SER A 160 8.87 -10.14 -8.47
N HIS A 161 8.28 -10.63 -7.40
CA HIS A 161 7.07 -11.47 -7.43
C HIS A 161 5.93 -10.88 -6.62
N THR A 162 6.25 -10.04 -5.65
CA THR A 162 5.28 -9.42 -4.73
C THR A 162 5.63 -7.96 -4.53
N ASP A 163 4.62 -7.11 -4.63
CA ASP A 163 4.72 -5.68 -4.38
C ASP A 163 3.90 -5.30 -3.15
N MET A 164 4.47 -4.48 -2.26
CA MET A 164 3.82 -4.03 -1.03
C MET A 164 4.06 -2.55 -0.77
N MET A 165 2.99 -1.81 -0.53
CA MET A 165 3.04 -0.41 -0.09
C MET A 165 3.41 -0.33 1.40
N LEU A 166 4.56 0.25 1.73
CA LEU A 166 5.09 0.26 3.10
C LEU A 166 4.72 1.49 3.90
N ASP A 167 4.81 2.65 3.28
CA ASP A 167 4.56 3.94 3.90
C ASP A 167 4.18 4.98 2.85
N PHE A 168 3.60 6.09 3.29
CA PHE A 168 3.30 7.23 2.44
C PHE A 168 3.27 8.53 3.24
N SER A 169 3.40 9.65 2.54
CA SER A 169 3.18 10.99 3.06
C SER A 169 2.33 11.80 2.09
N VAL A 170 1.38 12.56 2.60
CA VAL A 170 0.63 13.55 1.79
C VAL A 170 1.47 14.82 1.78
N ASN A 171 2.12 15.07 0.65
CA ASN A 171 2.99 16.23 0.48
C ASN A 171 2.17 17.47 0.14
N TYR A 172 2.42 18.54 0.86
CA TYR A 172 1.77 19.84 0.61
C TYR A 172 2.71 21.02 0.86
N ASN A 173 2.39 22.15 0.24
CA ASN A 173 3.10 23.40 0.47
C ASN A 173 2.17 24.35 1.23
N LYS A 174 2.66 25.00 2.27
CA LYS A 174 1.89 25.97 3.09
C LYS A 174 1.19 27.04 2.25
N ASN A 175 1.80 27.48 1.15
CA ASN A 175 1.25 28.51 0.27
C ASN A 175 0.16 28.01 -0.69
N GLN A 176 -0.07 26.71 -0.76
CA GLN A 176 -0.98 26.07 -1.71
C GLN A 176 -2.10 25.27 -1.05
N ILE A 177 -2.07 25.14 0.29
CA ILE A 177 -3.02 24.31 1.03
C ILE A 177 -4.36 24.99 1.24
N VAL A 178 -5.39 24.15 1.28
CA VAL A 178 -6.63 24.46 1.97
C VAL A 178 -6.36 24.34 3.47
N ASP A 179 -6.62 25.38 4.16
CA ASP A 179 -6.24 25.77 5.51
C ASP A 179 -6.26 24.66 6.59
N PHE A 180 -5.16 24.58 7.37
CA PHE A 180 -5.06 23.83 8.61
C PHE A 180 -5.14 24.72 9.86
N GLN A 181 -5.36 26.01 9.74
CA GLN A 181 -5.13 27.00 10.82
C GLN A 181 -6.01 26.78 12.05
N ASP A 182 -7.21 26.22 11.90
CA ASP A 182 -8.16 26.04 13.01
C ASP A 182 -8.13 24.66 13.67
N ILE A 183 -7.14 23.82 13.35
CA ILE A 183 -7.10 22.48 13.90
C ILE A 183 -6.24 22.45 15.16
N ASN A 184 -6.88 22.49 16.31
CA ASN A 184 -6.25 22.23 17.60
C ASN A 184 -5.81 20.76 17.69
N VAL A 185 -4.60 20.46 17.21
CA VAL A 185 -4.01 19.12 17.21
C VAL A 185 -2.83 19.12 18.16
N HIS A 186 -2.91 18.31 19.21
CA HIS A 186 -1.83 18.17 20.18
C HIS A 186 -0.51 17.79 19.50
N HIS A 187 0.58 18.51 19.79
CA HIS A 187 1.89 18.38 19.12
C HIS A 187 2.53 16.98 19.23
N LEU A 188 2.20 16.18 20.24
CA LEU A 188 2.66 14.81 20.39
C LEU A 188 1.81 13.79 19.64
N SER A 189 0.65 14.19 19.09
CA SER A 189 -0.24 13.26 18.41
C SER A 189 0.32 12.75 17.07
N ASN A 190 -0.08 11.56 16.67
CA ASN A 190 0.28 11.00 15.37
C ASN A 190 -0.24 11.87 14.21
N ALA A 191 -1.39 12.48 14.38
CA ALA A 191 -1.97 13.41 13.43
C ALA A 191 -1.10 14.66 13.22
N TYR A 192 -0.55 15.24 14.29
CA TYR A 192 0.36 16.38 14.20
C TYR A 192 1.66 16.02 13.47
N LYS A 193 2.29 14.92 13.86
CA LYS A 193 3.54 14.43 13.24
C LYS A 193 3.37 14.22 11.72
N ARG A 194 2.23 13.68 11.29
CA ARG A 194 1.88 13.51 9.87
C ARG A 194 1.78 14.84 9.12
N ARG A 195 1.19 15.87 9.76
CA ARG A 195 1.07 17.21 9.17
C ARG A 195 2.43 17.88 9.01
N ILE A 196 3.27 17.83 10.03
CA ILE A 196 4.62 18.40 9.97
C ILE A 196 5.44 17.74 8.85
N GLU A 197 5.41 16.40 8.76
CA GLU A 197 6.10 15.70 7.69
C GLU A 197 5.54 16.05 6.30
N GLY A 198 4.23 16.16 6.16
CA GLY A 198 3.61 16.56 4.89
C GLY A 198 4.06 17.92 4.37
N ASN A 199 4.45 18.83 5.27
CA ASN A 199 5.00 20.14 4.93
C ASN A 199 6.52 20.16 4.69
N SER A 200 7.23 19.06 4.95
CA SER A 200 8.63 18.90 4.57
C SER A 200 8.74 18.60 3.07
N GLY A 201 9.86 18.92 2.44
CA GLY A 201 10.04 18.62 1.01
C GLY A 201 9.98 17.10 0.72
N LYS A 202 9.56 16.70 -0.47
CA LYS A 202 9.43 15.29 -0.88
C LYS A 202 10.68 14.45 -0.61
N ASN A 203 11.89 15.01 -0.78
CA ASN A 203 13.14 14.30 -0.50
C ASN A 203 13.26 13.95 0.99
N ILE A 204 12.89 14.88 1.89
CA ILE A 204 12.90 14.64 3.33
C ILE A 204 11.87 13.57 3.71
N GLN A 205 10.67 13.64 3.12
CA GLN A 205 9.64 12.63 3.30
C GLN A 205 10.12 11.25 2.85
N ALA A 206 10.77 11.18 1.67
CA ALA A 206 11.34 9.96 1.11
C ALA A 206 12.41 9.34 2.04
N ILE A 207 13.34 10.15 2.52
CA ILE A 207 14.38 9.70 3.47
C ILE A 207 13.77 9.22 4.79
N ASN A 208 12.77 9.93 5.32
CA ASN A 208 12.09 9.53 6.55
C ASN A 208 11.36 8.19 6.40
N MET A 209 10.69 7.97 5.26
CA MET A 209 10.03 6.69 4.95
C MET A 209 11.05 5.56 4.82
N LEU A 210 12.16 5.80 4.11
CA LEU A 210 13.25 4.84 3.97
C LEU A 210 13.82 4.46 5.35
N SER A 211 14.14 5.45 6.20
CA SER A 211 14.66 5.19 7.54
C SER A 211 13.71 4.31 8.35
N ARG A 212 12.41 4.64 8.37
CA ARG A 212 11.41 3.84 9.10
C ARG A 212 11.32 2.40 8.59
N ALA A 213 11.42 2.19 7.29
CA ALA A 213 11.40 0.85 6.71
C ALA A 213 12.64 0.04 7.15
N LEU A 214 13.84 0.63 7.06
CA LEU A 214 15.08 0.00 7.50
C LEU A 214 15.09 -0.27 9.01
N ASP A 215 14.68 0.69 9.82
CA ASP A 215 14.58 0.56 11.29
C ASP A 215 13.57 -0.53 11.70
N SER A 216 12.62 -0.84 10.83
CA SER A 216 11.64 -1.91 11.02
C SER A 216 12.12 -3.27 10.52
N GLY A 217 13.36 -3.38 10.04
CA GLY A 217 13.98 -4.62 9.57
C GLY A 217 13.63 -5.00 8.14
N ILE A 218 13.17 -4.06 7.31
CA ILE A 218 12.99 -4.31 5.88
C ILE A 218 14.33 -4.10 5.17
N TYR A 219 14.83 -5.14 4.53
CA TYR A 219 16.06 -5.12 3.77
C TYR A 219 15.76 -5.14 2.28
N ALA A 220 16.54 -4.36 1.52
CA ALA A 220 16.52 -4.35 0.06
C ALA A 220 17.93 -4.07 -0.47
N ASP A 221 18.20 -4.58 -1.67
CA ASP A 221 19.50 -4.42 -2.33
C ASP A 221 19.66 -3.00 -2.89
N TYR A 222 18.57 -2.43 -3.40
CA TYR A 222 18.59 -1.12 -4.06
C TYR A 222 17.37 -0.27 -3.71
N LEU A 223 17.58 1.04 -3.68
CA LEU A 223 16.52 2.03 -3.78
C LEU A 223 16.39 2.48 -5.25
N LEU A 224 15.18 2.37 -5.79
CA LEU A 224 14.83 2.86 -7.13
C LEU A 224 14.01 4.14 -7.01
N VAL A 225 14.42 5.16 -7.75
CA VAL A 225 13.71 6.45 -7.80
C VAL A 225 13.69 6.99 -9.22
N ASP A 226 12.78 7.92 -9.48
CA ASP A 226 12.74 8.64 -10.75
C ASP A 226 13.77 9.79 -10.79
N SER A 227 13.85 10.48 -11.94
CA SER A 227 14.79 11.57 -12.13
C SER A 227 14.53 12.81 -11.25
N TRP A 228 13.34 12.94 -10.69
CA TRP A 228 13.01 14.05 -9.80
C TRP A 228 13.75 13.94 -8.45
N TYR A 229 13.87 12.71 -7.93
CA TYR A 229 14.62 12.40 -6.70
C TYR A 229 16.13 12.28 -6.93
N ALA A 230 16.60 12.19 -8.18
CA ALA A 230 17.99 11.99 -8.54
C ALA A 230 18.89 13.22 -8.23
N LYS A 231 18.90 13.67 -6.99
CA LYS A 231 19.74 14.77 -6.50
C LYS A 231 20.94 14.19 -5.76
N PRO A 232 22.18 14.69 -6.00
CA PRO A 232 23.38 14.14 -5.38
C PRO A 232 23.32 14.04 -3.85
N ASN A 233 22.79 15.05 -3.18
CA ASN A 233 22.66 15.04 -1.71
C ASN A 233 21.68 13.95 -1.24
N PHE A 234 20.55 13.78 -1.93
CA PHE A 234 19.59 12.71 -1.63
C PHE A 234 20.23 11.33 -1.78
N ILE A 235 20.92 11.10 -2.90
CA ILE A 235 21.58 9.82 -3.16
C ILE A 235 22.67 9.55 -2.12
N ASN A 236 23.45 10.56 -1.75
CA ASN A 236 24.47 10.41 -0.71
C ASN A 236 23.87 10.06 0.66
N GLU A 237 22.77 10.68 1.02
CA GLU A 237 22.06 10.39 2.27
C GLU A 237 21.50 8.96 2.29
N VAL A 238 20.97 8.48 1.17
CA VAL A 238 20.54 7.07 1.02
C VAL A 238 21.72 6.11 1.17
N LYS A 239 22.86 6.40 0.51
CA LYS A 239 24.09 5.59 0.66
C LYS A 239 24.58 5.51 2.10
N GLN A 240 24.50 6.61 2.86
CA GLN A 240 24.88 6.62 4.28
C GLN A 240 23.99 5.68 5.12
N LYS A 241 22.80 5.30 4.64
CA LYS A 241 21.93 4.30 5.25
C LYS A 241 22.25 2.85 4.81
N GLY A 242 23.29 2.65 4.00
CA GLY A 242 23.75 1.33 3.58
C GLY A 242 22.98 0.74 2.39
N ILE A 243 22.24 1.54 1.64
CA ILE A 243 21.51 1.09 0.44
C ILE A 243 22.08 1.78 -0.81
N ASP A 244 22.31 0.99 -1.86
CA ASP A 244 22.66 1.51 -3.17
C ASP A 244 21.44 2.05 -3.92
N VAL A 245 21.67 3.05 -4.77
CA VAL A 245 20.63 3.72 -5.55
C VAL A 245 20.78 3.42 -7.02
N ILE A 246 19.68 3.07 -7.69
CA ILE A 246 19.60 3.03 -9.15
C ILE A 246 18.51 4.01 -9.58
N THR A 247 18.86 4.97 -10.41
CA THR A 247 17.95 6.05 -10.79
C THR A 247 18.17 6.52 -12.23
N ARG A 248 17.11 6.97 -12.88
CA ARG A 248 17.25 7.75 -14.10
C ARG A 248 17.72 9.16 -13.74
N VAL A 249 18.61 9.71 -14.55
CA VAL A 249 19.05 11.10 -14.44
C VAL A 249 18.71 11.86 -15.73
N ALA A 250 18.28 13.12 -15.59
CA ALA A 250 18.00 13.95 -16.78
C ALA A 250 19.31 14.40 -17.42
N ILE A 251 19.46 14.20 -18.73
CA ILE A 251 20.70 14.50 -19.44
C ILE A 251 21.05 15.98 -19.40
N SER A 252 20.06 16.85 -19.42
CA SER A 252 20.20 18.32 -19.34
C SER A 252 20.47 18.84 -17.92
N ASN A 253 20.50 17.93 -16.91
CA ASN A 253 20.64 18.33 -15.53
C ASN A 253 22.08 18.72 -15.20
N LYS A 254 22.37 20.02 -15.13
CA LYS A 254 23.68 20.59 -14.82
C LYS A 254 24.23 20.24 -13.41
N ILE A 255 23.40 19.68 -12.52
CA ILE A 255 23.83 19.24 -11.19
C ILE A 255 24.81 18.05 -11.29
N TRP A 256 24.69 17.23 -12.34
CA TRP A 256 25.54 16.09 -12.58
C TRP A 256 26.82 16.50 -13.31
N GLN A 257 27.80 16.98 -12.52
CA GLN A 257 29.15 17.28 -12.97
C GLN A 257 30.13 16.28 -12.35
N PHE A 258 30.99 15.72 -13.19
CA PHE A 258 31.94 14.66 -12.81
C PHE A 258 33.38 15.19 -12.73
N ALA A 259 34.14 14.69 -11.77
CA ALA A 259 35.48 15.20 -11.45
C ALA A 259 36.48 15.08 -12.62
N ASP A 260 36.32 14.10 -13.47
CA ASP A 260 37.16 13.89 -14.65
C ASP A 260 36.90 14.98 -15.70
N LYS A 261 37.52 16.15 -15.51
CA LYS A 261 37.47 17.31 -16.41
C LYS A 261 36.09 17.98 -16.52
N CYS A 262 35.34 18.08 -15.41
CA CYS A 262 34.03 18.74 -15.36
C CYS A 262 33.04 18.27 -16.45
N LYS A 263 33.02 16.96 -16.70
CA LYS A 263 32.22 16.39 -17.77
C LYS A 263 30.74 16.36 -17.39
N THR A 264 29.91 16.73 -18.34
CA THR A 264 28.46 16.56 -18.28
C THR A 264 28.08 15.13 -18.64
N LEU A 265 26.84 14.72 -18.33
CA LEU A 265 26.30 13.42 -18.77
C LEU A 265 26.41 13.22 -20.30
N GLU A 266 26.16 14.28 -21.05
CA GLU A 266 26.23 14.27 -22.50
C GLU A 266 27.66 14.02 -23.00
N SER A 267 28.67 14.71 -22.43
CA SER A 267 30.06 14.51 -22.79
C SER A 267 30.56 13.10 -22.41
N LEU A 268 30.08 12.56 -21.29
CA LEU A 268 30.37 11.17 -20.90
C LEU A 268 29.77 10.15 -21.88
N TYR A 269 28.55 10.40 -22.38
CA TYR A 269 27.93 9.57 -23.42
C TYR A 269 28.77 9.57 -24.71
N VAL A 270 29.11 10.76 -25.20
CA VAL A 270 29.96 10.89 -26.44
C VAL A 270 31.27 10.16 -26.28
N GLN A 271 31.94 10.30 -25.15
CA GLN A 271 33.21 9.58 -24.88
C GLN A 271 33.01 8.07 -24.83
N ALA A 272 32.00 7.60 -24.09
CA ALA A 272 31.71 6.18 -23.95
C ALA A 272 31.39 5.54 -25.30
N ASN A 273 30.64 6.22 -26.16
CA ASN A 273 30.23 5.75 -27.48
C ASN A 273 31.43 5.71 -28.49
N LYS A 274 32.44 6.55 -28.27
CA LYS A 274 33.67 6.53 -29.07
C LYS A 274 34.61 5.41 -28.64
N THR A 275 34.68 5.08 -27.38
CA THR A 275 35.68 4.15 -26.82
C THR A 275 35.18 2.71 -26.70
N LYS A 276 33.88 2.49 -26.71
CA LYS A 276 33.23 1.17 -26.52
C LYS A 276 32.23 0.93 -27.63
N ALA A 277 32.16 -0.30 -28.15
CA ALA A 277 31.09 -0.71 -29.04
C ALA A 277 29.76 -0.70 -28.29
N SER A 278 28.71 -0.09 -28.88
CA SER A 278 27.37 -0.14 -28.37
C SER A 278 26.83 -1.56 -28.43
N LYS A 279 26.22 -2.01 -27.33
CA LYS A 279 25.52 -3.29 -27.25
C LYS A 279 24.05 -3.09 -27.63
N LEU A 280 23.42 -4.14 -28.16
CA LEU A 280 22.02 -4.13 -28.55
C LEU A 280 21.17 -4.80 -27.48
N GLY A 281 19.98 -4.27 -27.24
CA GLY A 281 18.97 -4.85 -26.38
C GLY A 281 17.57 -4.70 -26.98
N ASN A 282 16.64 -5.49 -26.47
CA ASN A 282 15.23 -5.44 -26.85
C ASN A 282 14.35 -5.44 -25.59
N TYR A 283 13.33 -4.60 -25.57
CA TYR A 283 12.36 -4.56 -24.50
C TYR A 283 10.97 -4.22 -25.08
N ASN A 284 10.00 -5.11 -24.87
CA ASN A 284 8.66 -4.95 -25.40
C ASN A 284 8.64 -4.56 -26.89
N SER A 285 9.40 -5.30 -27.71
CA SER A 285 9.59 -5.05 -29.16
C SER A 285 10.32 -3.75 -29.52
N ILE A 286 10.75 -2.94 -28.55
CA ILE A 286 11.55 -1.74 -28.79
C ILE A 286 13.04 -2.12 -28.78
N LYS A 287 13.68 -1.99 -29.94
CA LYS A 287 15.14 -2.14 -30.05
C LYS A 287 15.85 -0.91 -29.51
N TYR A 288 16.85 -1.09 -28.68
CA TYR A 288 17.71 -0.03 -28.15
C TYR A 288 19.17 -0.43 -28.19
N SER A 289 20.04 0.54 -28.25
CA SER A 289 21.47 0.33 -28.00
C SER A 289 21.85 0.88 -26.63
N TYR A 290 22.87 0.33 -26.01
CA TYR A 290 23.36 0.84 -24.74
C TYR A 290 24.88 0.79 -24.65
N VAL A 291 25.41 1.75 -23.91
CA VAL A 291 26.84 1.86 -23.60
C VAL A 291 26.96 2.37 -22.17
N SER A 292 28.01 1.98 -21.48
CA SER A 292 28.22 2.39 -20.09
C SER A 292 29.61 2.97 -19.84
N THR A 293 29.66 3.82 -18.82
CA THR A 293 30.94 4.34 -18.30
C THR A 293 30.86 4.46 -16.79
N THR A 294 32.03 4.49 -16.14
CA THR A 294 32.14 4.87 -14.72
C THR A 294 32.68 6.29 -14.64
N ALA A 295 32.14 7.07 -13.69
CA ALA A 295 32.59 8.43 -13.43
C ALA A 295 32.55 8.72 -11.94
N THR A 296 33.28 9.73 -11.49
CA THR A 296 33.31 10.13 -10.08
C THR A 296 32.61 11.48 -9.89
N HIS A 297 31.54 11.50 -9.10
CA HIS A 297 30.87 12.73 -8.68
C HIS A 297 31.36 13.16 -7.30
N LYS A 298 31.58 14.47 -7.09
CA LYS A 298 32.18 14.99 -5.84
C LYS A 298 31.43 14.61 -4.58
N THR A 299 30.09 14.54 -4.63
CA THR A 299 29.23 14.25 -3.48
C THR A 299 28.89 12.76 -3.35
N VAL A 300 28.58 12.10 -4.46
CA VAL A 300 28.11 10.71 -4.48
C VAL A 300 29.24 9.69 -4.51
N GLY A 301 30.44 10.12 -4.99
CA GLY A 301 31.58 9.25 -5.24
C GLY A 301 31.50 8.57 -6.61
N ARG A 302 32.08 7.37 -6.69
CA ARG A 302 32.13 6.60 -7.95
C ARG A 302 30.77 6.03 -8.28
N VAL A 303 30.32 6.23 -9.53
CA VAL A 303 29.04 5.75 -10.06
C VAL A 303 29.22 5.11 -11.42
N LYS A 304 28.36 4.18 -11.76
CA LYS A 304 28.26 3.61 -13.11
C LYS A 304 27.03 4.19 -13.79
N ILE A 305 27.18 4.61 -15.04
CA ILE A 305 26.10 5.19 -15.83
C ILE A 305 25.92 4.35 -17.09
N VAL A 306 24.72 3.84 -17.29
CA VAL A 306 24.31 3.12 -18.50
C VAL A 306 23.45 4.05 -19.34
N PHE A 307 23.90 4.38 -20.52
CA PHE A 307 23.17 5.20 -21.48
C PHE A 307 22.39 4.29 -22.42
N ILE A 308 21.07 4.38 -22.38
CA ILE A 308 20.16 3.66 -23.29
C ILE A 308 19.76 4.62 -24.39
N LYS A 309 20.06 4.27 -25.65
CA LYS A 309 19.67 5.03 -26.83
C LYS A 309 18.53 4.31 -27.56
N THR A 310 17.37 4.97 -27.61
CA THR A 310 16.26 4.60 -28.50
C THR A 310 16.30 5.48 -29.76
N LYS A 311 15.36 5.30 -30.68
CA LYS A 311 15.27 6.17 -31.88
C LYS A 311 15.17 7.66 -31.50
N GLU A 312 14.39 7.96 -30.45
CA GLU A 312 14.03 9.34 -30.09
C GLU A 312 14.74 9.86 -28.86
N ASN A 313 15.10 8.99 -27.90
CA ASN A 313 15.54 9.40 -26.59
C ASN A 313 16.89 8.80 -26.18
N LEU A 314 17.63 9.57 -25.41
CA LEU A 314 18.82 9.11 -24.67
C LEU A 314 18.49 9.12 -23.18
N ILE A 315 18.54 7.94 -22.55
CA ILE A 315 18.13 7.70 -21.17
C ILE A 315 19.32 7.24 -20.35
N PRO A 316 19.94 8.12 -19.55
CA PRO A 316 20.98 7.72 -18.60
C PRO A 316 20.37 7.09 -17.36
N ILE A 317 20.85 5.88 -16.99
CA ILE A 317 20.56 5.22 -15.72
C ILE A 317 21.83 5.19 -14.91
N LEU A 318 21.80 5.78 -13.73
CA LEU A 318 22.91 5.85 -12.79
C LEU A 318 22.74 4.80 -11.70
N SER A 319 23.83 4.07 -11.40
CA SER A 319 23.94 3.16 -10.26
C SER A 319 25.08 3.59 -9.35
N THR A 320 24.85 3.59 -8.04
CA THR A 320 25.93 3.77 -7.05
C THR A 320 26.71 2.48 -6.84
N ASN A 321 26.12 1.32 -7.13
CA ASN A 321 26.82 0.05 -7.21
C ASN A 321 27.48 -0.07 -8.60
N THR A 322 28.81 0.02 -8.63
CA THR A 322 29.59 -0.01 -9.88
C THR A 322 29.94 -1.41 -10.35
N ILE A 323 29.70 -2.43 -9.54
CA ILE A 323 30.02 -3.84 -9.83
C ILE A 323 28.98 -4.45 -10.76
N LEU A 324 27.73 -4.03 -10.64
CA LEU A 324 26.63 -4.53 -11.48
C LEU A 324 26.97 -4.44 -12.98
N SER A 325 26.59 -5.46 -13.73
CA SER A 325 26.61 -5.42 -15.19
C SER A 325 25.59 -4.39 -15.72
N ASP A 326 25.74 -3.99 -16.96
CA ASP A 326 24.82 -3.05 -17.61
C ASP A 326 23.39 -3.58 -17.67
N ILE A 327 23.26 -4.87 -17.94
CA ILE A 327 21.94 -5.55 -18.03
C ILE A 327 21.28 -5.65 -16.66
N GLU A 328 22.04 -5.94 -15.61
CA GLU A 328 21.48 -5.96 -14.22
C GLU A 328 20.97 -4.58 -13.84
N ILE A 329 21.70 -3.50 -14.12
CA ILE A 329 21.26 -2.13 -13.85
C ILE A 329 19.95 -1.83 -14.60
N ILE A 330 19.89 -2.15 -15.90
CA ILE A 330 18.71 -1.93 -16.74
C ILE A 330 17.52 -2.73 -16.20
N ASN A 331 17.69 -4.02 -15.92
CA ASN A 331 16.61 -4.89 -15.47
C ASN A 331 16.14 -4.53 -14.06
N THR A 332 17.05 -4.17 -13.17
CA THR A 332 16.69 -3.71 -11.82
C THR A 332 15.90 -2.40 -11.89
N TYR A 333 16.34 -1.43 -12.72
CA TYR A 333 15.62 -0.16 -12.85
C TYR A 333 14.21 -0.33 -13.45
N LYS A 334 13.98 -1.30 -14.31
CA LYS A 334 12.63 -1.61 -14.85
C LYS A 334 11.63 -1.92 -13.75
N LYS A 335 12.04 -2.52 -12.62
CA LYS A 335 11.17 -2.80 -11.48
C LYS A 335 10.57 -1.54 -10.85
N ARG A 336 11.14 -0.35 -11.11
CA ARG A 336 10.54 0.91 -10.68
C ARG A 336 9.09 1.08 -11.18
N TRP A 337 8.77 0.52 -12.34
CA TRP A 337 7.41 0.56 -12.89
C TRP A 337 6.36 -0.14 -12.02
N ASN A 338 6.78 -1.03 -11.15
CA ASN A 338 5.86 -1.77 -10.28
C ASN A 338 5.04 -0.85 -9.36
N ILE A 339 5.60 0.28 -8.89
CA ILE A 339 4.85 1.22 -8.08
C ILE A 339 3.74 1.92 -8.88
N GLU A 340 3.97 2.20 -10.17
CA GLU A 340 2.98 2.80 -11.06
C GLU A 340 1.83 1.81 -11.33
N GLN A 341 2.16 0.53 -11.54
CA GLN A 341 1.17 -0.53 -11.64
C GLN A 341 0.40 -0.69 -10.32
N GLY A 342 1.10 -0.65 -9.18
CA GLY A 342 0.47 -0.66 -7.86
C GLY A 342 -0.53 0.49 -7.67
N TYR A 343 -0.21 1.70 -8.09
CA TYR A 343 -1.17 2.81 -8.05
C TYR A 343 -2.40 2.59 -8.95
N LYS A 344 -2.21 1.96 -10.11
CA LYS A 344 -3.32 1.62 -11.00
C LYS A 344 -4.25 0.61 -10.32
N ASP A 345 -3.71 -0.47 -9.78
CA ASP A 345 -4.48 -1.51 -9.11
C ASP A 345 -5.19 -0.97 -7.86
N LEU A 346 -4.53 -0.12 -7.08
CA LEU A 346 -5.09 0.57 -5.92
C LEU A 346 -6.33 1.40 -6.29
N ARG A 347 -6.28 2.16 -7.40
CA ARG A 347 -7.41 2.97 -7.88
C ARG A 347 -8.56 2.11 -8.39
N GLU A 348 -8.24 1.06 -9.09
CA GLU A 348 -9.23 0.19 -9.72
C GLU A 348 -9.96 -0.66 -8.68
N TYR A 349 -9.22 -1.34 -7.81
CA TYR A 349 -9.76 -2.37 -6.93
C TYR A 349 -9.92 -1.94 -5.46
N PHE A 350 -9.04 -1.10 -4.92
CA PHE A 350 -8.96 -0.84 -3.48
C PHE A 350 -9.38 0.57 -3.06
N GLN A 351 -10.26 1.21 -3.79
CA GLN A 351 -10.86 2.52 -3.48
C GLN A 351 -9.86 3.69 -3.30
N PHE A 352 -8.61 3.54 -3.73
CA PHE A 352 -7.62 4.62 -3.65
C PHE A 352 -8.04 5.80 -4.54
N GLY A 353 -7.95 7.00 -4.02
CA GLY A 353 -8.40 8.20 -4.72
C GLY A 353 -9.92 8.47 -4.66
N LYS A 354 -10.72 7.46 -4.24
CA LYS A 354 -12.19 7.55 -4.15
C LYS A 354 -12.68 8.07 -2.77
N GLU A 355 -11.77 8.65 -1.96
CA GLU A 355 -12.08 9.19 -0.65
C GLU A 355 -12.93 10.46 -0.76
N GLU A 356 -14.09 10.45 -0.11
CA GLU A 356 -15.03 11.59 -0.04
C GLU A 356 -14.84 12.44 1.23
N ASN A 357 -13.84 12.11 2.06
CA ASN A 357 -13.58 12.79 3.31
C ASN A 357 -12.85 14.13 3.08
N ARG A 358 -13.19 15.13 3.91
CA ARG A 358 -12.53 16.44 3.91
C ARG A 358 -11.45 16.57 4.97
N ILE A 359 -11.50 15.74 6.01
CA ILE A 359 -10.63 15.79 7.19
C ILE A 359 -9.36 14.98 6.91
N PHE A 360 -8.21 15.54 7.21
CA PHE A 360 -6.90 14.97 6.93
C PHE A 360 -6.71 13.58 7.54
N GLU A 361 -7.10 13.37 8.81
CA GLU A 361 -6.99 12.07 9.48
C GLU A 361 -7.78 10.99 8.76
N ALA A 362 -8.99 11.32 8.32
CA ALA A 362 -9.83 10.38 7.60
C ALA A 362 -9.27 10.05 6.20
N LEU A 363 -8.61 11.00 5.55
CA LEU A 363 -7.89 10.75 4.29
C LEU A 363 -6.72 9.81 4.53
N ILE A 364 -5.88 10.07 5.53
CA ILE A 364 -4.76 9.21 5.93
C ILE A 364 -5.25 7.80 6.26
N ALA A 365 -6.33 7.69 7.04
CA ALA A 365 -6.92 6.40 7.40
C ALA A 365 -7.35 5.60 6.16
N ARG A 366 -8.05 6.23 5.23
CA ARG A 366 -8.55 5.57 4.02
C ARG A 366 -7.43 5.15 3.07
N ILE A 367 -6.41 5.99 2.87
CA ILE A 367 -5.22 5.62 2.09
C ILE A 367 -4.52 4.42 2.74
N THR A 368 -4.37 4.43 4.07
CA THR A 368 -3.79 3.29 4.81
C THR A 368 -4.58 2.00 4.60
N LEU A 369 -5.91 2.06 4.67
CA LEU A 369 -6.79 0.91 4.46
C LEU A 369 -6.69 0.37 3.04
N SER A 370 -6.63 1.26 2.05
CA SER A 370 -6.41 0.91 0.65
C SER A 370 -5.08 0.16 0.47
N PHE A 371 -3.98 0.70 0.99
CA PHE A 371 -2.67 0.07 0.93
C PHE A 371 -2.62 -1.26 1.69
N LEU A 372 -3.25 -1.34 2.85
CA LEU A 372 -3.29 -2.58 3.62
C LEU A 372 -4.09 -3.68 2.91
N ALA A 373 -5.24 -3.35 2.30
CA ALA A 373 -6.02 -4.29 1.51
C ALA A 373 -5.24 -4.79 0.29
N TYR A 374 -4.53 -3.89 -0.41
CA TYR A 374 -3.62 -4.24 -1.50
C TYR A 374 -2.53 -5.20 -1.03
N ASN A 375 -1.84 -4.92 0.08
CA ASN A 375 -0.76 -5.75 0.60
C ASN A 375 -1.24 -7.15 1.01
N LEU A 376 -2.42 -7.24 1.65
CA LEU A 376 -3.02 -8.52 1.99
C LEU A 376 -3.34 -9.35 0.74
N THR A 377 -3.91 -8.72 -0.29
CA THR A 377 -4.23 -9.39 -1.55
C THR A 377 -2.96 -9.80 -2.31
N SER A 378 -1.92 -8.96 -2.34
CA SER A 378 -0.62 -9.29 -2.93
C SER A 378 0.04 -10.48 -2.23
N TYR A 379 -0.03 -10.54 -0.90
CA TYR A 379 0.47 -11.67 -0.12
C TYR A 379 -0.31 -12.95 -0.43
N ILE A 380 -1.66 -12.89 -0.45
CA ILE A 380 -2.51 -14.04 -0.77
C ILE A 380 -2.19 -14.56 -2.19
N ASN A 381 -2.01 -13.66 -3.16
CA ASN A 381 -1.62 -14.05 -4.51
C ASN A 381 -0.29 -14.81 -4.54
N ARG A 382 0.67 -14.37 -3.75
CA ARG A 382 2.01 -14.99 -3.69
C ARG A 382 2.01 -16.39 -3.09
N ILE A 383 1.17 -16.64 -2.07
CA ILE A 383 1.07 -17.95 -1.42
C ILE A 383 0.12 -18.92 -2.13
N ASN A 384 -0.66 -18.46 -3.09
CA ASN A 384 -1.52 -19.33 -3.90
C ASN A 384 -0.67 -20.22 -4.82
N ASN A 385 -1.09 -21.49 -4.97
CA ASN A 385 -0.41 -22.44 -5.85
C ASN A 385 -0.47 -22.04 -7.33
N GLU A 386 -1.50 -21.28 -7.72
CA GLU A 386 -1.71 -20.78 -9.08
C GLU A 386 -1.71 -19.24 -9.03
N PRO A 387 -0.56 -18.60 -9.20
CA PRO A 387 -0.47 -17.13 -9.25
C PRO A 387 -1.29 -16.60 -10.43
N GLN A 388 -2.15 -15.64 -10.15
CA GLN A 388 -2.99 -14.98 -11.14
C GLN A 388 -2.76 -13.45 -11.11
N THR A 389 -3.38 -12.73 -12.04
CA THR A 389 -3.36 -11.27 -11.96
C THR A 389 -4.05 -10.80 -10.68
N LEU A 390 -3.57 -9.71 -10.10
CA LEU A 390 -4.16 -9.15 -8.88
C LEU A 390 -5.65 -8.83 -9.06
N GLY A 391 -6.05 -8.40 -10.25
CA GLY A 391 -7.44 -8.12 -10.59
C GLY A 391 -8.32 -9.38 -10.62
N ASN A 392 -7.81 -10.52 -11.11
CA ASN A 392 -8.55 -11.78 -11.06
C ASN A 392 -8.71 -12.26 -9.62
N LEU A 393 -7.65 -12.28 -8.86
CA LEU A 393 -7.71 -12.64 -7.44
C LEU A 393 -8.66 -11.74 -6.66
N PHE A 394 -8.66 -10.43 -6.94
CA PHE A 394 -9.59 -9.49 -6.32
C PHE A 394 -11.05 -9.90 -6.58
N ARG A 395 -11.41 -10.21 -7.82
CA ARG A 395 -12.78 -10.65 -8.19
C ARG A 395 -13.15 -11.98 -7.52
N ASP A 396 -12.19 -12.91 -7.43
CA ASP A 396 -12.41 -14.19 -6.74
C ASP A 396 -12.67 -13.98 -5.25
N LEU A 397 -11.89 -13.13 -4.59
CA LEU A 397 -12.07 -12.79 -3.18
C LEU A 397 -13.40 -12.05 -2.94
N GLU A 398 -13.77 -11.12 -3.82
CA GLU A 398 -15.05 -10.41 -3.79
C GLU A 398 -16.21 -11.41 -3.89
N CYS A 399 -16.18 -12.30 -4.86
CA CYS A 399 -17.19 -13.34 -5.08
C CYS A 399 -17.30 -14.30 -3.88
N GLN A 400 -16.18 -14.77 -3.33
CA GLN A 400 -16.16 -15.63 -2.15
C GLN A 400 -16.78 -14.94 -0.93
N LEU A 401 -16.46 -13.67 -0.69
CA LEU A 401 -16.99 -12.90 0.43
C LEU A 401 -18.48 -12.60 0.27
N GLU A 402 -18.95 -12.29 -0.94
CA GLU A 402 -20.37 -12.06 -1.20
C GLU A 402 -21.18 -13.36 -1.07
N THR A 403 -20.67 -14.47 -1.58
CA THR A 403 -21.29 -15.79 -1.43
C THR A 403 -21.41 -16.19 0.05
N LEU A 404 -20.38 -15.92 0.84
CA LEU A 404 -20.39 -16.16 2.28
C LEU A 404 -21.46 -15.31 2.98
N ALA A 405 -21.53 -14.02 2.66
CA ALA A 405 -22.54 -13.12 3.24
C ALA A 405 -23.98 -13.55 2.90
N ILE A 406 -24.25 -13.92 1.63
CA ILE A 406 -25.55 -14.43 1.19
C ILE A 406 -25.92 -15.74 1.90
N SER A 407 -24.97 -16.67 2.00
CA SER A 407 -25.20 -17.95 2.70
C SER A 407 -25.55 -17.75 4.16
N MET A 408 -24.92 -16.80 4.82
CA MET A 408 -25.22 -16.44 6.22
C MET A 408 -26.59 -15.76 6.38
N GLU A 409 -26.99 -14.88 5.45
CA GLU A 409 -28.34 -14.28 5.44
C GLU A 409 -29.42 -15.33 5.24
N ILE A 410 -29.26 -16.25 4.30
CA ILE A 410 -30.20 -17.36 4.06
C ILE A 410 -30.31 -18.22 5.32
N PHE A 411 -29.20 -18.54 5.95
CA PHE A 411 -29.19 -19.32 7.20
C PHE A 411 -29.95 -18.62 8.32
N LEU A 412 -29.73 -17.32 8.52
CA LEU A 412 -30.46 -16.54 9.52
C LEU A 412 -31.98 -16.51 9.22
N LYS A 413 -32.38 -16.33 7.97
CA LYS A 413 -33.81 -16.37 7.56
C LYS A 413 -34.43 -17.74 7.80
N ILE A 414 -33.72 -18.84 7.53
CA ILE A 414 -34.19 -20.20 7.83
C ILE A 414 -34.41 -20.34 9.34
N LEU A 415 -33.45 -19.89 10.16
CA LEU A 415 -33.59 -19.89 11.62
C LEU A 415 -34.79 -19.06 12.10
N GLU A 416 -35.00 -17.87 11.54
CA GLU A 416 -36.13 -17.01 11.85
C GLU A 416 -37.48 -17.66 11.50
N ASN A 417 -37.55 -18.31 10.31
CA ASN A 417 -38.77 -19.03 9.90
C ASN A 417 -39.04 -20.27 10.77
N LEU A 418 -38.01 -20.98 11.18
CA LEU A 418 -38.15 -22.11 12.13
C LEU A 418 -38.63 -21.63 13.52
N LEU A 419 -38.21 -20.45 13.97
CA LEU A 419 -38.69 -19.81 15.19
C LEU A 419 -40.14 -19.38 15.11
N GLN A 420 -40.60 -18.90 13.94
CA GLN A 420 -41.99 -18.43 13.72
C GLN A 420 -42.95 -19.58 13.52
N SER A 421 -42.48 -20.79 13.16
CA SER A 421 -43.34 -21.97 13.07
C SER A 421 -43.77 -22.41 14.49
N GLN A 422 -44.89 -21.91 14.97
CA GLN A 422 -45.43 -22.03 16.32
C GLN A 422 -45.58 -23.47 16.85
N GLN A 423 -45.52 -24.49 16.03
CA GLN A 423 -45.67 -25.90 16.44
C GLN A 423 -44.41 -26.49 17.12
N LEU A 424 -43.21 -25.96 16.84
CA LEU A 424 -41.96 -26.46 17.42
C LEU A 424 -41.58 -25.72 18.71
N VAL A 425 -41.91 -24.44 18.84
CA VAL A 425 -41.51 -23.59 19.98
C VAL A 425 -42.26 -23.93 21.25
N LYS A 426 -43.55 -24.34 21.17
CA LYS A 426 -44.32 -24.70 22.35
C LYS A 426 -43.93 -26.00 23.04
N ARG A 427 -43.07 -26.81 22.45
CA ARG A 427 -42.68 -28.13 22.97
C ARG A 427 -41.27 -28.23 23.57
N ASN A 428 -40.40 -27.24 23.39
CA ASN A 428 -39.05 -27.42 23.87
C ASN A 428 -38.35 -26.08 24.19
N LYS A 429 -38.31 -25.69 25.47
CA LYS A 429 -37.54 -24.52 25.96
C LYS A 429 -36.05 -24.57 25.59
N ASP A 430 -35.51 -25.77 25.47
CA ASP A 430 -34.11 -25.98 25.08
C ASP A 430 -33.85 -25.59 23.61
N LEU A 431 -34.86 -25.75 22.72
CA LEU A 431 -34.77 -25.34 21.32
C LEU A 431 -34.71 -23.84 21.15
N GLU A 432 -35.51 -23.07 21.93
CA GLU A 432 -35.45 -21.60 21.95
C GLU A 432 -34.08 -21.12 22.45
N GLN A 433 -33.54 -21.79 23.44
CA GLN A 433 -32.24 -21.46 24.00
C GLN A 433 -31.09 -21.82 23.04
N ILE A 434 -31.19 -22.94 22.34
CA ILE A 434 -30.26 -23.33 21.29
C ILE A 434 -30.32 -22.37 20.09
N ILE A 435 -31.53 -21.99 19.65
CA ILE A 435 -31.71 -21.05 18.54
C ILE A 435 -31.25 -19.63 18.94
N TYR A 436 -31.51 -19.19 20.17
CA TYR A 436 -30.98 -17.96 20.73
C TYR A 436 -29.44 -18.03 20.79
N MET A 437 -28.85 -19.10 21.26
CA MET A 437 -27.40 -19.33 21.29
C MET A 437 -26.82 -19.40 19.89
N LEU A 438 -27.47 -20.04 18.93
CA LEU A 438 -27.07 -20.05 17.51
C LEU A 438 -27.19 -18.66 16.89
N ARG A 439 -28.22 -17.88 17.24
CA ARG A 439 -28.40 -16.50 16.79
C ARG A 439 -27.34 -15.57 17.38
N VAL A 440 -27.07 -15.69 18.67
CA VAL A 440 -25.97 -14.98 19.36
C VAL A 440 -24.64 -15.46 18.83
N TYR A 441 -24.49 -16.75 18.60
CA TYR A 441 -23.26 -17.36 18.08
C TYR A 441 -23.05 -17.00 16.61
N THR A 442 -24.08 -16.97 15.77
CA THR A 442 -24.01 -16.57 14.36
C THR A 442 -23.78 -15.08 14.23
N LYS A 443 -24.49 -14.26 15.04
CA LYS A 443 -24.16 -12.83 15.17
C LYS A 443 -22.77 -12.61 15.74
N LYS A 444 -22.36 -13.47 16.66
CA LYS A 444 -21.05 -13.49 17.25
C LYS A 444 -20.02 -13.99 16.24
N GLN A 445 -20.32 -14.89 15.32
CA GLN A 445 -19.42 -15.35 14.26
C GLN A 445 -19.35 -14.40 13.06
N LEU A 446 -20.43 -13.76 12.69
CA LEU A 446 -20.39 -12.60 11.77
C LEU A 446 -19.66 -11.40 12.40
N GLY A 447 -19.82 -11.23 13.71
CA GLY A 447 -18.99 -10.36 14.53
C GLY A 447 -17.66 -11.01 14.95
N LEU A 448 -17.52 -12.32 14.97
CA LEU A 448 -16.39 -13.18 15.40
C LEU A 448 -15.44 -13.59 14.28
N MET A 449 -15.62 -13.23 13.12
CA MET A 449 -14.42 -12.78 12.45
C MET A 449 -13.67 -11.82 13.40
N CYS A 450 -14.30 -11.44 14.50
CA CYS A 450 -13.84 -10.44 15.44
C CYS A 450 -13.51 -10.93 16.85
N GLU A 451 -14.11 -11.99 17.42
CA GLU A 451 -13.87 -12.38 18.81
C GLU A 451 -13.02 -13.63 19.03
N SER A 452 -12.90 -14.55 18.07
CA SER A 452 -11.96 -15.67 18.15
C SER A 452 -10.48 -15.27 18.09
N TRP A 453 -10.22 -13.96 18.10
CA TRP A 453 -8.90 -13.31 18.03
C TRP A 453 -8.43 -12.77 19.38
N VAL A 454 -9.13 -13.05 20.44
CA VAL A 454 -8.87 -12.52 21.80
C VAL A 454 -8.34 -13.63 22.75
N ILE A 455 -7.88 -14.75 22.24
CA ILE A 455 -7.12 -15.70 23.07
C ILE A 455 -5.66 -15.68 22.65
#